data_84b69002a6d38765ca89bd5808fb9ee5
#
_entry.id   84b69002a6d38765ca89bd5808fb9ee5
#
_cell.length_a   1.000
_cell.length_b   1.000
_cell.length_c   1.000
_cell.angle_alpha   90.00
_cell.angle_beta   90.00
_cell.angle_gamma   90.00
#
_symmetry.space_group_name_H-M   'P 1'
#
loop_
_entity.id
_entity.type
_entity.pdbx_description
1 polymer ?
#
loop_
_entity_poly.entity_id
_entity_poly.type
_entity_poly.pdbx_seq_one_letter_code
_entity_poly.pdbx_strand_id
1 'polypeptide(L)'
;MTIAILAHDSRKELALQFCTAYSGILSRNTVIATGTTGRMLNQATGLPVHCYLSGKLGGIQQITARVACDEVDLVLFFRDPLKVDASSLNEQNLLRLCDMHGVPIA
;
A
#
# COMPACT_ATOMS: atom_id res chain seq x y z
N MET A 1 -1.66 13.95 -5.08
CA MET A 1 -2.57 12.84 -4.72
C MET A 1 -1.93 11.95 -3.66
N THR A 2 -2.72 11.19 -2.96
CA THR A 2 -2.22 10.24 -1.96
C THR A 2 -2.27 8.84 -2.53
N ILE A 3 -1.12 8.17 -2.53
CA ILE A 3 -0.95 6.83 -3.09
C ILE A 3 -0.60 5.88 -1.95
N ALA A 4 -1.40 4.83 -1.77
CA ALA A 4 -1.13 3.79 -0.78
C ALA A 4 -0.44 2.61 -1.45
N ILE A 5 0.62 2.10 -0.84
CA ILE A 5 1.38 0.96 -1.35
C ILE A 5 1.34 -0.17 -0.33
N LEU A 6 0.87 -1.32 -0.78
CA LEU A 6 0.85 -2.55 0.00
C LEU A 6 1.55 -3.66 -0.77
N ALA A 7 2.20 -4.56 -0.06
CA ALA A 7 2.85 -5.70 -0.70
C ALA A 7 2.87 -6.90 0.25
N HIS A 8 2.53 -8.08 -0.28
CA HIS A 8 2.83 -9.32 0.41
C HIS A 8 4.34 -9.51 0.52
N ASP A 9 4.80 -10.27 1.51
CA ASP A 9 6.24 -10.47 1.74
C ASP A 9 6.95 -11.00 0.49
N SER A 10 6.33 -11.94 -0.22
CA SER A 10 6.88 -12.50 -1.45
C SER A 10 6.93 -11.53 -2.64
N ARG A 11 6.28 -10.37 -2.52
CA ARG A 11 6.20 -9.36 -3.59
C ARG A 11 6.89 -8.05 -3.23
N LYS A 12 7.56 -7.97 -2.08
CA LYS A 12 8.21 -6.74 -1.64
C LYS A 12 9.31 -6.28 -2.58
N GLU A 13 10.06 -7.22 -3.16
CA GLU A 13 11.10 -6.85 -4.12
C GLU A 13 10.51 -6.27 -5.40
N LEU A 14 9.39 -6.83 -5.87
CA LEU A 14 8.68 -6.28 -7.02
C LEU A 14 8.19 -4.86 -6.74
N ALA A 15 7.63 -4.63 -5.55
CA ALA A 15 7.22 -3.30 -5.12
C ALA A 15 8.40 -2.33 -5.11
N LEU A 16 9.55 -2.77 -4.62
CA LEU A 16 10.78 -1.96 -4.61
C LEU A 16 11.22 -1.60 -6.02
N GLN A 17 11.24 -2.56 -6.93
CA GLN A 17 11.61 -2.32 -8.33
C GLN A 17 10.67 -1.32 -8.99
N PHE A 18 9.37 -1.46 -8.77
CA PHE A 18 8.36 -0.54 -9.28
C PHE A 18 8.59 0.88 -8.74
N CYS A 19 8.72 1.02 -7.43
CA CYS A 19 8.89 2.34 -6.81
C CYS A 19 10.22 3.00 -7.18
N THR A 20 11.26 2.22 -7.41
CA THR A 20 12.54 2.73 -7.91
C THR A 20 12.37 3.28 -9.33
N ALA A 21 11.71 2.53 -10.20
CA ALA A 21 11.49 2.94 -11.59
C ALA A 21 10.63 4.20 -11.69
N TYR A 22 9.64 4.35 -10.81
CA TYR A 22 8.70 5.48 -10.83
C TYR A 22 8.92 6.49 -9.71
N SER A 23 10.12 6.52 -9.13
CA SER A 23 10.42 7.39 -7.98
C SER A 23 10.19 8.89 -8.28
N GLY A 24 10.43 9.32 -9.52
CA GLY A 24 10.20 10.70 -9.92
C GLY A 24 8.73 11.10 -9.81
N ILE A 25 7.82 10.25 -10.25
CA ILE A 25 6.38 10.48 -10.14
C ILE A 25 5.94 10.37 -8.67
N LEU A 26 6.40 9.35 -7.98
CA LEU A 26 6.03 9.12 -6.58
C LEU A 26 6.48 10.24 -5.67
N SER A 27 7.64 10.85 -5.94
CA SER A 27 8.16 11.96 -5.14
C SER A 27 7.30 13.22 -5.20
N ARG A 28 6.45 13.34 -6.22
CA ARG A 28 5.53 14.48 -6.38
C ARG A 28 4.20 14.26 -5.67
N ASN A 29 4.00 13.12 -5.06
CA ASN A 29 2.76 12.73 -4.41
C ASN A 29 3.01 12.34 -2.97
N THR A 30 1.95 12.27 -2.18
CA THR A 30 2.03 11.72 -0.83
C THR A 30 1.94 10.21 -0.93
N VAL A 31 2.95 9.52 -0.41
CA VAL A 31 3.00 8.05 -0.42
C VAL A 31 2.84 7.54 0.99
N ILE A 32 1.89 6.63 1.19
CA ILE A 32 1.66 5.94 2.44
C ILE A 32 1.80 4.43 2.22
N ALA A 33 2.21 3.71 3.24
CA ALA A 33 2.40 2.26 3.12
C ALA A 33 2.28 1.60 4.50
N THR A 34 2.08 0.29 4.52
CA THR A 34 2.22 -0.49 5.74
C THR A 34 3.68 -0.49 6.20
N GLY A 35 3.91 -0.66 7.51
CA GLY A 35 5.19 -0.33 8.13
C GLY A 35 6.42 -0.97 7.51
N THR A 36 6.42 -2.30 7.32
CA THR A 36 7.58 -3.00 6.76
C THR A 36 7.87 -2.56 5.33
N THR A 37 6.83 -2.47 4.50
CA THR A 37 6.94 -2.01 3.12
C THR A 37 7.41 -0.55 3.08
N GLY A 38 6.82 0.31 3.89
CA GLY A 38 7.17 1.73 3.92
C GLY A 38 8.61 1.97 4.33
N ARG A 39 9.10 1.28 5.36
CA ARG A 39 10.49 1.40 5.79
C ARG A 39 11.46 0.94 4.71
N MET A 40 11.16 -0.17 4.05
CA MET A 40 11.97 -0.67 2.94
C MET A 40 12.07 0.37 1.82
N LEU A 41 10.95 0.97 1.44
CA LEU A 41 10.91 1.98 0.38
C LEU A 41 11.67 3.25 0.79
N ASN A 42 11.52 3.72 2.03
CA ASN A 42 12.27 4.87 2.54
C ASN A 42 13.77 4.65 2.42
N GLN A 43 14.26 3.48 2.84
CA GLN A 43 15.68 3.17 2.86
C GLN A 43 16.26 2.99 1.46
N ALA A 44 15.53 2.33 0.57
CA ALA A 44 16.06 1.95 -0.73
C ALA A 44 15.91 3.04 -1.79
N THR A 45 14.85 3.84 -1.73
CA THR A 45 14.56 4.85 -2.76
C THR A 45 14.76 6.28 -2.29
N GLY A 46 14.83 6.51 -0.98
CA GLY A 46 14.88 7.87 -0.42
C GLY A 46 13.54 8.60 -0.46
N LEU A 47 12.45 7.95 -0.90
CA LEU A 47 11.13 8.56 -0.89
C LEU A 47 10.62 8.76 0.55
N PRO A 48 10.02 9.92 0.86
CA PRO A 48 9.43 10.17 2.17
C PRO A 48 8.09 9.45 2.32
N VAL A 49 8.12 8.15 2.56
CA VAL A 49 6.92 7.33 2.71
C VAL A 49 6.43 7.42 4.16
N HIS A 50 5.14 7.73 4.35
CA HIS A 50 4.52 7.68 5.67
C HIS A 50 4.16 6.22 5.99
N CYS A 51 4.74 5.70 7.06
CA CYS A 51 4.59 4.29 7.44
C CYS A 51 3.52 4.12 8.51
N TYR A 52 2.53 3.29 8.23
CA TYR A 52 1.58 2.80 9.24
C TYR A 52 2.14 1.55 9.93
N LEU A 53 1.33 0.88 10.74
CA LEU A 53 1.71 -0.41 11.30
C LEU A 53 1.94 -1.44 10.19
N SER A 54 2.66 -2.51 10.47
CA SER A 54 2.79 -3.61 9.52
C SER A 54 1.41 -4.21 9.24
N GLY A 55 1.24 -4.84 8.07
CA GLY A 55 -0.05 -5.40 7.67
C GLY A 55 -0.63 -6.38 8.70
N LYS A 56 0.24 -7.19 9.32
CA LYS A 56 -0.16 -8.17 10.34
C LYS A 56 -0.57 -7.54 11.67
N LEU A 57 -0.15 -6.30 11.94
CA LEU A 57 -0.40 -5.58 13.19
C LEU A 57 -1.46 -4.47 13.04
N GLY A 58 -2.22 -4.46 11.95
CA GLY A 58 -3.30 -3.51 11.76
C GLY A 58 -3.04 -2.44 10.69
N GLY A 59 -1.93 -2.51 9.97
CA GLY A 59 -1.61 -1.51 8.94
C GLY A 59 -2.62 -1.49 7.80
N ILE A 60 -3.15 -2.65 7.40
CA ILE A 60 -4.16 -2.72 6.33
C ILE A 60 -5.45 -2.03 6.79
N GLN A 61 -5.85 -2.23 8.04
CA GLN A 61 -7.03 -1.56 8.60
C GLN A 61 -6.84 -0.05 8.67
N GLN A 62 -5.64 0.42 9.00
CA GLN A 62 -5.35 1.85 9.03
C GLN A 62 -5.48 2.48 7.64
N ILE A 63 -4.94 1.84 6.60
CA ILE A 63 -5.06 2.32 5.23
C ILE A 63 -6.51 2.24 4.76
N THR A 64 -7.22 1.17 5.09
CA THR A 64 -8.64 1.01 4.77
C THR A 64 -9.47 2.14 5.36
N ALA A 65 -9.19 2.55 6.59
CA ALA A 65 -9.85 3.69 7.22
C ALA A 65 -9.60 5.00 6.46
N ARG A 66 -8.38 5.20 5.93
CA ARG A 66 -8.04 6.36 5.12
C ARG A 66 -8.81 6.36 3.80
N VAL A 67 -9.00 5.20 3.18
CA VAL A 67 -9.84 5.05 1.98
C VAL A 67 -11.28 5.43 2.31
N ALA A 68 -11.80 4.95 3.43
CA ALA A 68 -13.18 5.26 3.85
C ALA A 68 -13.41 6.75 4.11
N CYS A 69 -12.37 7.49 4.46
CA CYS A 69 -12.42 8.94 4.67
C CYS A 69 -12.12 9.76 3.41
N ASP A 70 -12.05 9.13 2.24
CA ASP A 70 -11.71 9.76 0.96
C ASP A 70 -10.34 10.46 0.95
N GLU A 71 -9.40 9.91 1.71
CA GLU A 71 -8.06 10.48 1.84
C GLU A 71 -7.01 9.77 0.97
N VAL A 72 -7.42 8.76 0.19
CA VAL A 72 -6.54 7.99 -0.69
C VAL A 72 -7.07 8.05 -2.11
N ASP A 73 -6.19 8.35 -3.05
CA ASP A 73 -6.55 8.52 -4.46
C ASP A 73 -6.23 7.29 -5.31
N LEU A 74 -5.25 6.50 -4.89
CA LEU A 74 -4.80 5.31 -5.63
C LEU A 74 -4.22 4.30 -4.66
N VAL A 75 -4.53 3.03 -4.87
CA VAL A 75 -3.92 1.92 -4.12
C VAL A 75 -3.13 1.04 -5.08
N LEU A 76 -1.87 0.81 -4.78
CA LEU A 76 -1.01 -0.14 -5.48
C LEU A 76 -0.76 -1.34 -4.57
N PHE A 77 -1.31 -2.48 -4.94
CA PHE A 77 -1.24 -3.68 -4.12
C PHE A 77 -0.48 -4.79 -4.86
N PHE A 78 0.73 -5.07 -4.40
CA PHE A 78 1.57 -6.14 -4.93
C PHE A 78 1.22 -7.44 -4.21
N ARG A 79 0.28 -8.18 -4.78
CA ARG A 79 -0.31 -9.38 -4.18
C ARG A 79 0.37 -10.65 -4.65
N ASP A 80 0.45 -11.62 -3.74
CA ASP A 80 0.69 -13.00 -4.09
C ASP A 80 -0.68 -13.70 -4.12
N PRO A 81 -1.19 -14.06 -5.30
CA PRO A 81 -2.53 -14.63 -5.42
C PRO A 81 -2.65 -16.03 -4.82
N LEU A 82 -1.52 -16.68 -4.57
CA LEU A 82 -1.50 -18.02 -3.97
C LEU A 82 -1.49 -17.97 -2.45
N LYS A 83 -1.29 -16.80 -1.86
CA LYS A 83 -1.20 -16.65 -0.42
C LYS A 83 -2.58 -16.39 0.17
N VAL A 84 -3.05 -17.31 0.98
CA VAL A 84 -4.27 -17.17 1.77
C VAL A 84 -3.88 -17.29 3.24
N ASP A 85 -4.11 -16.21 4.01
CA ASP A 85 -3.79 -16.18 5.43
C ASP A 85 -4.84 -15.37 6.21
N ALA A 86 -4.58 -15.11 7.48
CA ALA A 86 -5.50 -14.40 8.35
C ALA A 86 -5.77 -12.95 7.90
N SER A 87 -4.89 -12.35 7.09
CA SER A 87 -5.08 -11.00 6.59
C SER A 87 -5.96 -10.92 5.34
N SER A 88 -6.32 -12.05 4.73
CA SER A 88 -7.10 -12.07 3.48
C SER A 88 -8.44 -11.37 3.61
N LEU A 89 -9.11 -11.51 4.76
CA LEU A 89 -10.38 -10.83 5.00
C LEU A 89 -10.23 -9.31 5.02
N ASN A 90 -9.15 -8.80 5.64
CA ASN A 90 -8.85 -7.38 5.68
C ASN A 90 -8.55 -6.84 4.28
N GLU A 91 -7.86 -7.62 3.47
CA GLU A 91 -7.57 -7.27 2.08
C GLU A 91 -8.84 -7.17 1.25
N GLN A 92 -9.77 -8.13 1.42
CA GLN A 92 -11.07 -8.11 0.74
C GLN A 92 -11.88 -6.89 1.15
N ASN A 93 -11.85 -6.51 2.42
CA ASN A 93 -12.53 -5.32 2.90
C ASN A 93 -11.93 -4.05 2.28
N LEU A 94 -10.62 -3.99 2.16
CA LEU A 94 -9.95 -2.88 1.46
C LEU A 94 -10.41 -2.78 0.01
N LEU A 95 -10.44 -3.89 -0.71
CA LEU A 95 -10.90 -3.93 -2.11
C LEU A 95 -12.33 -3.41 -2.23
N ARG A 96 -13.22 -3.85 -1.33
CA ARG A 96 -14.61 -3.41 -1.33
C ARG A 96 -14.75 -1.91 -1.08
N LEU A 97 -13.98 -1.36 -0.13
CA LEU A 97 -14.04 0.06 0.16
C LEU A 97 -13.47 0.90 -0.99
N CYS A 98 -12.44 0.41 -1.66
CA CYS A 98 -11.94 1.08 -2.86
C CYS A 98 -13.02 1.16 -3.94
N ASP A 99 -13.76 0.07 -4.16
CA ASP A 99 -14.89 0.07 -5.10
C ASP A 99 -15.98 1.07 -4.69
N MET A 100 -16.36 1.07 -3.42
CA MET A 100 -17.41 1.96 -2.91
C MET A 100 -17.04 3.43 -3.02
N HIS A 101 -15.78 3.77 -2.86
CA HIS A 101 -15.29 5.15 -2.87
C HIS A 101 -14.69 5.57 -4.22
N GLY A 102 -14.73 4.69 -5.21
CA GLY A 102 -14.20 5.00 -6.53
C GLY A 102 -12.68 5.17 -6.57
N VAL A 103 -11.96 4.49 -5.67
CA VAL A 103 -10.50 4.54 -5.61
C VAL A 103 -9.93 3.44 -6.51
N PRO A 104 -9.15 3.80 -7.55
CA PRO A 104 -8.48 2.80 -8.37
C PRO A 104 -7.52 1.96 -7.55
N ILE A 105 -7.52 0.64 -7.80
CA ILE A 105 -6.60 -0.28 -7.17
C ILE A 105 -5.98 -1.19 -8.24
N ALA A 106 -4.70 -1.27 -8.22
CA ALA A 106 -3.94 -2.05 -9.21
C ALA A 106 -3.01 -3.06 -8.52
#